data_522b0a162e757cea82932fb5ef45ec34
#
_entry.id   522b0a162e757cea82932fb5ef45ec34
#
_cell.length_a   1.000
_cell.length_b   1.000
_cell.length_c   1.000
_cell.angle_alpha   90.00
_cell.angle_beta   90.00
_cell.angle_gamma   90.00
#
_symmetry.space_group_name_H-M   'P 1'
#
loop_
_entity.id
_entity.type
_entity.pdbx_description
1 polymer ?
#
loop_
_entity_poly.entity_id
_entity_poly.type
_entity_poly.pdbx_seq_one_letter_code
_entity_poly.pdbx_strand_id
1 'polypeptide(L)'
;MLFVWLIIHVISLVSSAEKPDVKIISSGFIYESAPFPECHASTLVQTDRGILASWFGGTHERHPDVSIYTALLSQGKWSSPVKVADGVVNNDLRYPTWNPVLYKKDDGTIILYYKVGPTPRDWWGVYKTSHDQGKTWSKEIKIPDGLLGPIKNKPVRLADGSIFSPSSIETNDKWTIHAETSTQNLTDWKKIPIENGSFNAIQPTVLHHPNGKLQMLCRTQEGKIGVTWSEDQGKSWSPVVASNLVNNNSGIDGVTLNNGYHLLVCNPIKKGRNKLVLLGSEDGINWEELIVLEDEKKGEFSYPAIIQAADETVHISYTYNRVKVKHVALAI
;
A
#
# COMPACT_ATOMS: atom_id res chain seq x y z
N MET A 1 14.62 -24.88 60.81
CA MET A 1 14.81 -25.10 59.35
C MET A 1 14.31 -23.86 58.60
N LEU A 2 15.25 -23.00 58.19
CA LEU A 2 14.94 -21.81 57.40
C LEU A 2 14.95 -22.20 55.92
N PHE A 3 13.80 -22.09 55.24
CA PHE A 3 13.75 -22.23 53.78
C PHE A 3 14.09 -20.87 53.14
N VAL A 4 15.25 -20.78 52.51
CA VAL A 4 15.63 -19.61 51.66
C VAL A 4 15.06 -19.86 50.27
N TRP A 5 14.09 -19.02 49.86
CA TRP A 5 13.57 -19.00 48.47
C TRP A 5 14.56 -18.19 47.61
N LEU A 6 15.19 -18.91 46.68
CA LEU A 6 16.04 -18.28 45.64
C LEU A 6 15.11 -17.79 44.53
N ILE A 7 14.90 -16.47 44.47
CA ILE A 7 14.19 -15.83 43.33
C ILE A 7 15.18 -15.70 42.17
N ILE A 8 15.05 -16.59 41.18
CA ILE A 8 15.80 -16.47 39.92
C ILE A 8 15.11 -15.41 39.08
N HIS A 9 15.68 -14.22 38.98
CA HIS A 9 15.28 -13.21 37.99
C HIS A 9 15.80 -13.67 36.62
N VAL A 10 14.90 -14.17 35.75
CA VAL A 10 15.19 -14.34 34.34
C VAL A 10 15.18 -12.95 33.71
N ILE A 11 16.35 -12.36 33.55
CA ILE A 11 16.51 -11.16 32.73
C ILE A 11 16.39 -11.63 31.28
N SER A 12 15.23 -11.40 30.67
CA SER A 12 15.05 -11.53 29.24
C SER A 12 15.90 -10.43 28.58
N LEU A 13 17.04 -10.78 28.03
CA LEU A 13 17.80 -9.92 27.13
C LEU A 13 16.95 -9.76 25.86
N VAL A 14 16.20 -8.67 25.80
CA VAL A 14 15.65 -8.19 24.53
C VAL A 14 16.87 -7.71 23.74
N SER A 15 17.34 -8.54 22.81
CA SER A 15 18.31 -8.13 21.82
C SER A 15 17.65 -7.01 21.01
N SER A 16 18.14 -5.79 21.10
CA SER A 16 17.80 -4.78 20.10
C SER A 16 18.26 -5.31 18.75
N ALA A 17 17.35 -5.46 17.81
CA ALA A 17 17.72 -5.82 16.45
C ALA A 17 18.64 -4.69 15.93
N GLU A 18 19.81 -5.05 15.41
CA GLU A 18 20.70 -4.06 14.80
C GLU A 18 19.99 -3.41 13.61
N LYS A 19 20.20 -2.10 13.43
CA LYS A 19 19.73 -1.37 12.26
C LYS A 19 20.14 -2.14 10.99
N PRO A 20 19.20 -2.49 10.10
CA PRO A 20 19.54 -3.25 8.92
C PRO A 20 20.44 -2.44 7.98
N ASP A 21 21.43 -3.11 7.39
CA ASP A 21 22.29 -2.53 6.34
C ASP A 21 21.53 -2.54 5.01
N VAL A 22 21.08 -1.36 4.57
CA VAL A 22 20.29 -1.20 3.36
C VAL A 22 21.16 -0.94 2.15
N LYS A 23 21.10 -1.83 1.15
CA LYS A 23 21.84 -1.71 -0.12
C LYS A 23 20.90 -1.64 -1.31
N ILE A 24 21.09 -0.65 -2.19
CA ILE A 24 20.39 -0.58 -3.48
C ILE A 24 20.96 -1.65 -4.42
N ILE A 25 20.14 -2.63 -4.78
CA ILE A 25 20.46 -3.65 -5.80
C ILE A 25 20.26 -3.05 -7.19
N SER A 26 19.14 -2.38 -7.40
CA SER A 26 18.83 -1.73 -8.67
C SER A 26 17.88 -0.54 -8.47
N SER A 27 17.97 0.45 -9.36
CA SER A 27 17.08 1.60 -9.41
C SER A 27 16.89 2.03 -10.85
N GLY A 28 15.65 2.20 -11.30
CA GLY A 28 15.34 2.59 -12.68
C GLY A 28 13.85 2.80 -12.90
N PHE A 29 13.49 3.24 -14.10
CA PHE A 29 12.08 3.39 -14.48
C PHE A 29 11.50 2.04 -14.93
N ILE A 30 10.21 1.82 -14.63
CA ILE A 30 9.48 0.64 -15.10
C ILE A 30 9.33 0.65 -16.63
N TYR A 31 9.30 1.83 -17.22
CA TYR A 31 9.24 2.00 -18.68
C TYR A 31 9.95 3.30 -19.08
N GLU A 32 10.48 3.32 -20.29
CA GLU A 32 11.05 4.54 -20.89
C GLU A 32 10.01 5.35 -21.66
N SER A 33 9.09 4.68 -22.34
CA SER A 33 7.97 5.27 -23.04
C SER A 33 6.66 4.59 -22.69
N ALA A 34 5.56 5.33 -22.73
CA ALA A 34 4.23 4.85 -22.44
C ALA A 34 3.20 5.49 -23.38
N PRO A 35 2.03 4.84 -23.59
CA PRO A 35 0.97 5.39 -24.46
C PRO A 35 0.14 6.49 -23.76
N PHE A 36 0.66 7.10 -22.73
CA PHE A 36 0.02 8.17 -21.94
C PHE A 36 1.07 9.18 -21.48
N PRO A 37 0.72 10.49 -21.37
CA PRO A 37 1.64 11.51 -20.86
C PRO A 37 1.79 11.49 -19.35
N GLU A 38 0.74 11.16 -18.59
CA GLU A 38 0.78 11.14 -17.13
C GLU A 38 0.41 9.80 -16.52
N CYS A 39 0.98 9.51 -15.34
CA CYS A 39 0.69 8.32 -14.55
C CYS A 39 0.74 8.60 -13.07
N HIS A 40 0.11 7.72 -12.25
CA HIS A 40 0.17 7.82 -10.79
C HIS A 40 -0.20 6.52 -10.10
N ALA A 41 0.05 6.47 -8.75
CA ALA A 41 -0.45 5.44 -7.84
C ALA A 41 -0.05 4.01 -8.22
N SER A 42 1.24 3.72 -8.18
CA SER A 42 1.73 2.36 -8.43
C SER A 42 1.48 1.41 -7.26
N THR A 43 1.38 0.14 -7.59
CA THR A 43 1.29 -1.01 -6.68
C THR A 43 2.15 -2.16 -7.19
N LEU A 44 2.59 -3.03 -6.30
CA LEU A 44 3.45 -4.18 -6.60
C LEU A 44 2.88 -5.46 -6.01
N VAL A 45 3.12 -6.59 -6.68
CA VAL A 45 2.91 -7.93 -6.14
C VAL A 45 3.94 -8.90 -6.72
N GLN A 46 4.43 -9.83 -5.90
CA GLN A 46 5.25 -10.94 -6.38
C GLN A 46 4.36 -12.01 -7.02
N THR A 47 4.73 -12.42 -8.23
CA THR A 47 4.14 -13.55 -8.96
C THR A 47 5.21 -14.64 -9.16
N ASP A 48 4.81 -15.82 -9.63
CA ASP A 48 5.76 -16.89 -9.96
C ASP A 48 6.62 -16.56 -11.20
N ARG A 49 6.28 -15.48 -11.91
CA ARG A 49 7.01 -14.98 -13.09
C ARG A 49 7.96 -13.83 -12.78
N GLY A 50 7.88 -13.24 -11.57
CA GLY A 50 8.62 -12.06 -11.16
C GLY A 50 7.72 -11.03 -10.47
N ILE A 51 8.12 -9.77 -10.44
CA ILE A 51 7.36 -8.69 -9.80
C ILE A 51 6.42 -8.05 -10.81
N LEU A 52 5.13 -8.10 -10.54
CA LEU A 52 4.10 -7.40 -11.32
C LEU A 52 3.84 -6.04 -10.69
N ALA A 53 3.97 -4.98 -11.50
CA ALA A 53 3.58 -3.62 -11.13
C ALA A 53 2.28 -3.24 -11.83
N SER A 54 1.48 -2.38 -11.19
CA SER A 54 0.32 -1.75 -11.81
C SER A 54 0.24 -0.28 -11.39
N TRP A 55 -0.32 0.57 -12.25
CA TRP A 55 -0.55 2.00 -12.01
C TRP A 55 -1.66 2.50 -12.92
N PHE A 56 -2.16 3.70 -12.69
CA PHE A 56 -3.03 4.35 -13.64
C PHE A 56 -2.28 5.35 -14.54
N GLY A 57 -2.73 5.50 -15.79
CA GLY A 57 -2.16 6.45 -16.75
C GLY A 57 -3.20 6.92 -17.76
N GLY A 58 -3.04 8.14 -18.23
CA GLY A 58 -3.92 8.81 -19.17
C GLY A 58 -3.43 10.20 -19.51
N THR A 59 -4.30 11.05 -20.10
CA THR A 59 -3.98 12.44 -20.43
C THR A 59 -3.56 13.26 -19.19
N HIS A 60 -4.31 13.14 -18.10
CA HIS A 60 -4.00 13.62 -16.76
C HIS A 60 -4.94 12.95 -15.75
N GLU A 61 -4.61 13.00 -14.45
CA GLU A 61 -5.49 12.50 -13.40
C GLU A 61 -6.89 13.13 -13.53
N ARG A 62 -7.95 12.33 -13.40
CA ARG A 62 -9.38 12.67 -13.60
C ARG A 62 -9.85 12.71 -15.06
N HIS A 63 -8.98 12.68 -16.04
CA HIS A 63 -9.41 12.63 -17.43
C HIS A 63 -10.09 11.27 -17.71
N PRO A 64 -11.21 11.22 -18.47
CA PRO A 64 -11.95 9.96 -18.71
C PRO A 64 -11.12 8.85 -19.38
N ASP A 65 -10.01 9.16 -20.08
CA ASP A 65 -9.16 8.17 -20.72
C ASP A 65 -8.21 7.44 -19.76
N VAL A 66 -8.11 7.89 -18.51
CA VAL A 66 -7.28 7.24 -17.50
C VAL A 66 -7.66 5.77 -17.37
N SER A 67 -6.66 4.91 -17.56
CA SER A 67 -6.79 3.46 -17.60
C SER A 67 -5.76 2.82 -16.68
N ILE A 68 -5.94 1.54 -16.32
CA ILE A 68 -4.99 0.77 -15.53
C ILE A 68 -4.03 0.03 -16.45
N TYR A 69 -2.75 0.15 -16.13
CA TYR A 69 -1.65 -0.51 -16.83
C TYR A 69 -0.90 -1.44 -15.90
N THR A 70 -0.27 -2.46 -16.48
CA THR A 70 0.64 -3.37 -15.78
C THR A 70 1.93 -3.54 -16.56
N ALA A 71 3.02 -3.86 -15.84
CA ALA A 71 4.27 -4.36 -16.39
C ALA A 71 4.86 -5.42 -15.46
N LEU A 72 5.60 -6.37 -16.02
CA LEU A 72 6.25 -7.46 -15.30
C LEU A 72 7.76 -7.28 -15.33
N LEU A 73 8.38 -7.28 -14.16
CA LEU A 73 9.83 -7.46 -14.00
C LEU A 73 10.14 -8.95 -14.00
N SER A 74 10.86 -9.41 -15.02
CA SER A 74 11.32 -10.78 -15.12
C SER A 74 12.76 -10.80 -15.64
N GLN A 75 13.61 -11.62 -15.04
CA GLN A 75 15.03 -11.70 -15.41
C GLN A 75 15.74 -10.32 -15.47
N GLY A 76 15.43 -9.45 -14.52
CA GLY A 76 15.99 -8.11 -14.40
C GLY A 76 15.49 -7.07 -15.41
N LYS A 77 14.47 -7.37 -16.22
CA LYS A 77 13.91 -6.47 -17.23
C LYS A 77 12.42 -6.30 -17.07
N TRP A 78 11.95 -5.04 -17.17
CA TRP A 78 10.55 -4.71 -17.23
C TRP A 78 9.98 -4.94 -18.63
N SER A 79 8.79 -5.51 -18.72
CA SER A 79 8.00 -5.53 -19.95
C SER A 79 7.46 -4.13 -20.28
N SER A 80 7.05 -3.93 -21.54
CA SER A 80 6.29 -2.73 -21.90
C SER A 80 4.97 -2.66 -21.14
N PRO A 81 4.45 -1.44 -20.86
CA PRO A 81 3.13 -1.25 -20.25
C PRO A 81 2.01 -1.87 -21.08
N VAL A 82 1.13 -2.63 -20.43
CA VAL A 82 -0.06 -3.24 -21.04
C VAL A 82 -1.30 -2.69 -20.34
N LYS A 83 -2.25 -2.15 -21.11
CA LYS A 83 -3.55 -1.73 -20.58
C LYS A 83 -4.38 -2.96 -20.21
N VAL A 84 -4.86 -3.04 -18.97
CA VAL A 84 -5.61 -4.20 -18.42
C VAL A 84 -7.01 -3.84 -17.94
N ALA A 85 -7.29 -2.57 -17.71
CA ALA A 85 -8.62 -2.08 -17.36
C ALA A 85 -8.81 -0.63 -17.80
N ASP A 86 -10.05 -0.24 -17.98
CA ASP A 86 -10.47 1.15 -18.21
C ASP A 86 -11.84 1.39 -17.56
N GLY A 87 -12.33 2.62 -17.62
CA GLY A 87 -13.58 3.02 -17.00
C GLY A 87 -14.75 3.15 -17.97
N VAL A 88 -14.75 2.40 -19.05
CA VAL A 88 -15.89 2.38 -20.02
C VAL A 88 -17.10 1.75 -19.35
N VAL A 89 -18.16 2.53 -19.18
CA VAL A 89 -19.44 2.09 -18.63
C VAL A 89 -20.38 1.59 -19.75
N ASN A 90 -20.43 2.36 -20.84
CA ASN A 90 -21.16 2.03 -22.07
C ASN A 90 -20.57 2.82 -23.27
N ASN A 91 -21.22 2.79 -24.43
CA ASN A 91 -20.70 3.43 -25.64
C ASN A 91 -20.51 4.95 -25.51
N ASP A 92 -21.29 5.62 -24.66
CA ASP A 92 -21.35 7.08 -24.54
C ASP A 92 -20.75 7.59 -23.22
N LEU A 93 -20.45 6.68 -22.28
CA LEU A 93 -20.00 7.05 -20.93
C LEU A 93 -18.76 6.32 -20.52
N ARG A 94 -17.74 7.09 -20.16
CA ARG A 94 -16.49 6.62 -19.60
C ARG A 94 -16.05 7.50 -18.45
N TYR A 95 -15.61 6.89 -17.37
CA TYR A 95 -15.00 7.54 -16.23
C TYR A 95 -13.50 7.24 -16.12
N PRO A 96 -12.71 8.07 -15.44
CA PRO A 96 -11.35 7.70 -15.07
C PRO A 96 -11.32 6.46 -14.17
N THR A 97 -10.24 5.70 -14.28
CA THR A 97 -9.88 4.69 -13.30
C THR A 97 -8.87 5.24 -12.30
N TRP A 98 -8.80 4.66 -11.08
CA TRP A 98 -8.01 5.18 -9.99
C TRP A 98 -7.35 4.07 -9.18
N ASN A 99 -6.20 4.37 -8.60
CA ASN A 99 -5.51 3.62 -7.54
C ASN A 99 -5.63 2.10 -7.70
N PRO A 100 -4.94 1.47 -8.65
CA PRO A 100 -4.88 0.02 -8.69
C PRO A 100 -4.18 -0.51 -7.43
N VAL A 101 -4.65 -1.66 -6.95
CA VAL A 101 -4.05 -2.41 -5.86
C VAL A 101 -3.97 -3.87 -6.24
N LEU A 102 -2.75 -4.41 -6.28
CA LEU A 102 -2.50 -5.80 -6.56
C LEU A 102 -2.45 -6.62 -5.25
N TYR A 103 -3.00 -7.81 -5.28
CA TYR A 103 -2.95 -8.79 -4.19
C TYR A 103 -2.87 -10.21 -4.73
N LYS A 104 -2.01 -11.06 -4.15
CA LYS A 104 -1.93 -12.49 -4.46
C LYS A 104 -2.62 -13.29 -3.37
N LYS A 105 -3.61 -14.09 -3.76
CA LYS A 105 -4.32 -15.04 -2.89
C LYS A 105 -3.47 -16.27 -2.57
N ASP A 106 -3.92 -17.05 -1.59
CA ASP A 106 -3.27 -18.30 -1.19
C ASP A 106 -3.20 -19.33 -2.32
N ASP A 107 -4.20 -19.34 -3.22
CA ASP A 107 -4.26 -20.24 -4.38
C ASP A 107 -3.44 -19.74 -5.60
N GLY A 108 -2.69 -18.64 -5.43
CA GLY A 108 -1.88 -18.03 -6.48
C GLY A 108 -2.64 -17.10 -7.41
N THR A 109 -3.96 -16.97 -7.31
CA THR A 109 -4.75 -16.01 -8.07
C THR A 109 -4.33 -14.58 -7.75
N ILE A 110 -4.05 -13.77 -8.76
CA ILE A 110 -3.79 -12.34 -8.59
C ILE A 110 -5.10 -11.57 -8.70
N ILE A 111 -5.36 -10.69 -7.75
CA ILE A 111 -6.48 -9.75 -7.78
C ILE A 111 -5.93 -8.37 -8.11
N LEU A 112 -6.57 -7.69 -9.05
CA LEU A 112 -6.38 -6.28 -9.35
C LEU A 112 -7.63 -5.52 -8.91
N TYR A 113 -7.56 -4.86 -7.76
CA TYR A 113 -8.57 -3.90 -7.32
C TYR A 113 -8.30 -2.54 -7.94
N TYR A 114 -9.34 -1.80 -8.26
CA TYR A 114 -9.25 -0.39 -8.68
C TYR A 114 -10.58 0.32 -8.47
N LYS A 115 -10.63 1.60 -8.73
CA LYS A 115 -11.85 2.40 -8.63
C LYS A 115 -12.21 2.94 -9.99
N VAL A 116 -13.50 3.10 -10.23
CA VAL A 116 -14.09 3.75 -11.42
C VAL A 116 -15.02 4.84 -10.93
N GLY A 117 -14.98 6.01 -11.53
CA GLY A 117 -15.88 7.09 -11.16
C GLY A 117 -15.28 8.47 -11.40
N PRO A 118 -16.09 9.53 -11.37
CA PRO A 118 -15.66 10.89 -11.75
C PRO A 118 -14.67 11.51 -10.75
N THR A 119 -14.81 11.17 -9.46
CA THR A 119 -13.96 11.70 -8.38
C THR A 119 -13.80 10.69 -7.26
N PRO A 120 -12.83 10.85 -6.34
CA PRO A 120 -12.71 10.01 -5.15
C PRO A 120 -13.92 10.02 -4.21
N ARG A 121 -14.83 10.98 -4.36
CA ARG A 121 -16.07 11.05 -3.59
C ARG A 121 -17.19 10.20 -4.17
N ASP A 122 -17.16 10.00 -5.49
CA ASP A 122 -18.26 9.41 -6.27
C ASP A 122 -17.82 8.12 -7.01
N TRP A 123 -16.66 7.59 -6.71
CA TRP A 123 -16.17 6.36 -7.30
C TRP A 123 -16.76 5.11 -6.63
N TRP A 124 -16.68 3.99 -7.32
CA TRP A 124 -17.01 2.67 -6.79
C TRP A 124 -15.84 1.72 -6.94
N GLY A 125 -15.81 0.71 -6.07
CA GLY A 125 -14.80 -0.32 -6.08
C GLY A 125 -15.12 -1.41 -7.09
N VAL A 126 -14.10 -1.85 -7.82
CA VAL A 126 -14.17 -2.98 -8.73
C VAL A 126 -12.89 -3.82 -8.63
N TYR A 127 -12.96 -5.05 -9.13
CA TYR A 127 -11.78 -5.90 -9.24
C TYR A 127 -11.82 -6.79 -10.48
N LYS A 128 -10.64 -7.28 -10.86
CA LYS A 128 -10.42 -8.36 -11.84
C LYS A 128 -9.53 -9.42 -11.23
N THR A 129 -9.61 -10.65 -11.72
CA THR A 129 -8.75 -11.75 -11.31
C THR A 129 -7.92 -12.27 -12.48
N SER A 130 -6.72 -12.74 -12.15
CA SER A 130 -5.83 -13.43 -13.09
C SER A 130 -5.40 -14.76 -12.50
N HIS A 131 -5.56 -15.85 -13.26
CA HIS A 131 -5.13 -17.20 -12.88
C HIS A 131 -3.84 -17.62 -13.61
N ASP A 132 -3.24 -16.71 -14.38
CA ASP A 132 -2.04 -16.96 -15.20
C ASP A 132 -0.92 -15.95 -14.90
N GLN A 133 -0.86 -15.52 -13.62
CA GLN A 133 0.19 -14.64 -13.11
C GLN A 133 0.23 -13.27 -13.79
N GLY A 134 -0.95 -12.68 -14.04
CA GLY A 134 -1.12 -11.33 -14.60
C GLY A 134 -1.03 -11.22 -16.12
N LYS A 135 -1.05 -12.34 -16.86
CA LYS A 135 -1.06 -12.30 -18.35
C LYS A 135 -2.43 -11.91 -18.89
N THR A 136 -3.48 -12.55 -18.37
CA THR A 136 -4.86 -12.27 -18.75
C THR A 136 -5.71 -11.99 -17.50
N TRP A 137 -6.79 -11.25 -17.71
CA TRP A 137 -7.65 -10.78 -16.64
C TRP A 137 -9.10 -11.10 -16.92
N SER A 138 -9.87 -11.44 -15.89
CA SER A 138 -11.31 -11.62 -15.97
C SER A 138 -12.02 -10.36 -16.46
N LYS A 139 -13.33 -10.48 -16.73
CA LYS A 139 -14.20 -9.30 -16.75
C LYS A 139 -14.17 -8.60 -15.42
N GLU A 140 -14.46 -7.30 -15.42
CA GLU A 140 -14.63 -6.50 -14.22
C GLU A 140 -15.78 -7.02 -13.36
N ILE A 141 -15.57 -7.03 -12.05
CA ILE A 141 -16.58 -7.39 -11.05
C ILE A 141 -16.69 -6.23 -10.06
N LYS A 142 -17.91 -5.73 -9.86
CA LYS A 142 -18.18 -4.64 -8.90
C LYS A 142 -18.13 -5.19 -7.47
N ILE A 143 -17.47 -4.47 -6.57
CA ILE A 143 -17.53 -4.71 -5.13
C ILE A 143 -18.93 -4.32 -4.64
N PRO A 144 -19.50 -5.02 -3.64
CA PRO A 144 -20.84 -4.70 -3.13
C PRO A 144 -21.00 -3.22 -2.75
N ASP A 145 -22.18 -2.67 -2.95
CA ASP A 145 -22.47 -1.27 -2.66
C ASP A 145 -22.19 -0.91 -1.19
N GLY A 146 -21.62 0.26 -0.96
CA GLY A 146 -21.17 0.72 0.36
C GLY A 146 -19.76 0.26 0.75
N LEU A 147 -19.11 -0.55 -0.09
CA LEU A 147 -17.75 -1.04 0.06
C LEU A 147 -16.90 -0.62 -1.14
N LEU A 148 -15.59 -0.50 -0.91
CA LEU A 148 -14.64 0.00 -1.92
C LEU A 148 -13.47 -0.96 -2.16
N GLY A 149 -13.24 -1.92 -1.27
CA GLY A 149 -12.00 -2.67 -1.23
C GLY A 149 -10.81 -1.79 -0.82
N PRO A 150 -9.58 -2.25 -1.04
CA PRO A 150 -8.38 -1.48 -0.67
C PRO A 150 -8.30 -0.21 -1.53
N ILE A 151 -8.01 0.94 -0.89
CA ILE A 151 -8.02 2.23 -1.62
C ILE A 151 -6.71 2.49 -2.36
N LYS A 152 -5.57 2.21 -1.73
CA LYS A 152 -4.24 2.48 -2.31
C LYS A 152 -3.22 1.42 -1.92
N ASN A 153 -3.25 1.00 -0.66
CA ASN A 153 -2.26 0.07 -0.13
C ASN A 153 -2.80 -1.36 -0.16
N LYS A 154 -1.88 -2.30 -0.24
CA LYS A 154 -2.17 -3.72 -0.40
C LYS A 154 -3.00 -4.28 0.76
N PRO A 155 -3.94 -5.17 0.50
CA PRO A 155 -4.57 -5.99 1.52
C PRO A 155 -3.54 -6.88 2.24
N VAL A 156 -3.93 -7.33 3.43
CA VAL A 156 -3.18 -8.35 4.17
C VAL A 156 -4.08 -9.56 4.45
N ARG A 157 -3.45 -10.72 4.63
CA ARG A 157 -4.14 -11.93 5.05
C ARG A 157 -4.21 -11.97 6.57
N LEU A 158 -5.41 -12.18 7.13
CA LEU A 158 -5.59 -12.41 8.57
C LEU A 158 -5.35 -13.88 8.94
N ALA A 159 -5.20 -14.15 10.23
CA ALA A 159 -4.96 -15.50 10.74
C ALA A 159 -6.11 -16.48 10.44
N ASP A 160 -7.34 -15.99 10.33
CA ASP A 160 -8.52 -16.78 9.95
C ASP A 160 -8.61 -17.04 8.42
N GLY A 161 -7.63 -16.57 7.65
CA GLY A 161 -7.57 -16.70 6.20
C GLY A 161 -8.33 -15.64 5.44
N SER A 162 -9.04 -14.73 6.07
CA SER A 162 -9.75 -13.64 5.38
C SER A 162 -8.77 -12.61 4.79
N ILE A 163 -9.23 -11.92 3.74
CA ILE A 163 -8.54 -10.79 3.12
C ILE A 163 -8.98 -9.52 3.85
N PHE A 164 -8.03 -8.81 4.44
CA PHE A 164 -8.26 -7.55 5.13
C PHE A 164 -7.78 -6.40 4.24
N SER A 165 -8.70 -5.55 3.83
CA SER A 165 -8.48 -4.42 2.92
C SER A 165 -8.49 -3.11 3.71
N PRO A 166 -7.34 -2.41 3.82
CA PRO A 166 -7.31 -1.07 4.38
C PRO A 166 -8.02 -0.10 3.42
N SER A 167 -9.06 0.58 3.90
CA SER A 167 -9.97 1.36 3.06
C SER A 167 -10.21 2.76 3.64
N SER A 168 -10.79 3.64 2.83
CA SER A 168 -11.16 4.99 3.26
C SER A 168 -12.24 5.59 2.38
N ILE A 169 -12.95 6.57 2.91
CA ILE A 169 -13.96 7.36 2.21
C ILE A 169 -13.58 8.83 2.29
N GLU A 170 -13.72 9.51 1.17
CA GLU A 170 -13.59 10.96 1.05
C GLU A 170 -14.95 11.57 0.81
N THR A 171 -15.38 12.46 1.69
CA THR A 171 -16.57 13.32 1.49
C THR A 171 -16.15 14.78 1.38
N ASN A 172 -17.10 15.68 1.15
CA ASN A 172 -16.80 17.12 1.17
C ASN A 172 -16.34 17.61 2.54
N ASP A 173 -16.88 17.01 3.60
CA ASP A 173 -16.70 17.49 4.97
C ASP A 173 -15.65 16.70 5.75
N LYS A 174 -15.45 15.43 5.41
CA LYS A 174 -14.61 14.53 6.20
C LYS A 174 -13.96 13.45 5.36
N TRP A 175 -12.71 13.13 5.70
CA TRP A 175 -12.00 11.93 5.29
C TRP A 175 -11.99 10.93 6.43
N THR A 176 -12.32 9.68 6.16
CA THR A 176 -12.36 8.64 7.19
C THR A 176 -11.75 7.35 6.70
N ILE A 177 -10.91 6.73 7.53
CA ILE A 177 -10.45 5.37 7.31
C ILE A 177 -11.44 4.37 7.91
N HIS A 178 -11.46 3.20 7.33
CA HIS A 178 -12.11 1.99 7.83
C HIS A 178 -11.38 0.77 7.28
N ALA A 179 -11.72 -0.41 7.74
CA ALA A 179 -11.29 -1.63 7.12
C ALA A 179 -12.46 -2.37 6.48
N GLU A 180 -12.13 -3.20 5.51
CA GLU A 180 -13.08 -4.13 4.90
C GLU A 180 -12.47 -5.53 4.89
N THR A 181 -13.27 -6.55 5.15
CA THR A 181 -12.84 -7.94 5.05
C THR A 181 -13.68 -8.69 4.04
N SER A 182 -13.08 -9.68 3.40
CA SER A 182 -13.76 -10.65 2.55
C SER A 182 -13.13 -12.04 2.72
N THR A 183 -13.84 -13.07 2.28
CA THR A 183 -13.24 -14.40 2.13
C THR A 183 -12.23 -14.42 0.99
N GLN A 184 -11.46 -15.50 0.86
CA GLN A 184 -10.57 -15.75 -0.30
C GLN A 184 -11.36 -15.85 -1.62
N ASN A 185 -12.66 -16.14 -1.57
CA ASN A 185 -13.54 -16.16 -2.75
C ASN A 185 -14.17 -14.79 -3.06
N LEU A 186 -13.77 -13.74 -2.33
CA LEU A 186 -14.30 -12.37 -2.49
C LEU A 186 -15.81 -12.30 -2.23
N THR A 187 -16.28 -13.10 -1.29
CA THR A 187 -17.64 -13.10 -0.73
C THR A 187 -17.62 -12.66 0.73
N ASP A 188 -18.79 -12.54 1.34
CA ASP A 188 -18.96 -12.21 2.78
C ASP A 188 -18.21 -10.93 3.20
N TRP A 189 -18.32 -9.94 2.36
CA TRP A 189 -17.74 -8.64 2.61
C TRP A 189 -18.33 -8.00 3.87
N LYS A 190 -17.44 -7.47 4.73
CA LYS A 190 -17.80 -6.76 5.95
C LYS A 190 -17.00 -5.48 6.07
N LYS A 191 -17.64 -4.44 6.57
CA LYS A 191 -17.01 -3.17 6.93
C LYS A 191 -16.75 -3.11 8.41
N ILE A 192 -15.52 -2.75 8.78
CA ILE A 192 -15.08 -2.56 10.17
C ILE A 192 -14.84 -1.06 10.36
N PRO A 193 -15.68 -0.38 11.13
CA PRO A 193 -15.53 1.06 11.37
C PRO A 193 -14.32 1.33 12.24
N ILE A 194 -13.69 2.51 12.03
CA ILE A 194 -12.58 3.02 12.83
C ILE A 194 -12.92 4.44 13.24
N GLU A 195 -12.76 4.76 14.51
CA GLU A 195 -12.95 6.11 15.00
C GLU A 195 -11.81 7.02 14.55
N ASN A 196 -12.12 8.01 13.71
CA ASN A 196 -11.13 8.92 13.16
C ASN A 196 -10.91 10.18 14.01
N GLY A 197 -11.71 10.39 15.05
CA GLY A 197 -11.62 11.56 15.92
C GLY A 197 -11.66 12.87 15.12
N SER A 198 -10.71 13.75 15.37
CA SER A 198 -10.54 15.02 14.63
C SER A 198 -9.77 14.87 13.31
N PHE A 199 -9.19 13.70 13.02
CA PHE A 199 -8.35 13.51 11.84
C PHE A 199 -9.16 13.36 10.56
N ASN A 200 -8.69 14.00 9.50
CA ASN A 200 -9.04 13.73 8.11
C ASN A 200 -8.03 12.74 7.55
N ALA A 201 -8.31 11.45 7.66
CA ALA A 201 -7.40 10.36 7.38
C ALA A 201 -7.87 9.47 6.23
N ILE A 202 -6.95 9.09 5.33
CA ILE A 202 -7.22 8.18 4.20
C ILE A 202 -6.03 7.25 3.93
N GLN A 203 -6.27 6.27 3.06
CA GLN A 203 -5.26 5.41 2.44
C GLN A 203 -4.35 4.72 3.47
N PRO A 204 -4.93 4.00 4.46
CA PRO A 204 -4.12 3.31 5.46
C PRO A 204 -3.26 2.21 4.86
N THR A 205 -2.09 1.95 5.47
CA THR A 205 -1.27 0.76 5.26
C THR A 205 -1.25 -0.06 6.54
N VAL A 206 -1.06 -1.38 6.43
CA VAL A 206 -1.15 -2.30 7.58
C VAL A 206 0.22 -2.89 7.88
N LEU A 207 0.61 -2.89 9.14
CA LEU A 207 1.78 -3.58 9.67
C LEU A 207 1.34 -4.68 10.63
N HIS A 208 2.03 -5.82 10.55
CA HIS A 208 1.82 -6.95 11.44
C HIS A 208 2.80 -6.88 12.61
N HIS A 209 2.30 -7.08 13.81
CA HIS A 209 3.07 -7.16 15.03
C HIS A 209 2.95 -8.54 15.68
N PRO A 210 3.81 -8.90 16.64
CA PRO A 210 3.68 -10.13 17.39
C PRO A 210 2.29 -10.31 18.01
N ASN A 211 1.90 -11.57 18.28
CA ASN A 211 0.64 -11.95 18.91
C ASN A 211 -0.63 -11.55 18.12
N GLY A 212 -0.53 -11.34 16.81
CA GLY A 212 -1.66 -10.99 15.96
C GLY A 212 -2.12 -9.53 16.08
N LYS A 213 -1.37 -8.68 16.80
CA LYS A 213 -1.60 -7.26 16.86
C LYS A 213 -1.36 -6.63 15.48
N LEU A 214 -2.22 -5.68 15.08
CA LEU A 214 -2.09 -4.95 13.83
C LEU A 214 -1.98 -3.46 14.09
N GLN A 215 -1.26 -2.78 13.21
CA GLN A 215 -1.16 -1.33 13.18
C GLN A 215 -1.56 -0.82 11.80
N MET A 216 -2.33 0.25 11.75
CA MET A 216 -2.49 1.04 10.54
C MET A 216 -1.78 2.38 10.68
N LEU A 217 -1.03 2.73 9.66
CA LEU A 217 -0.51 4.06 9.43
C LEU A 217 -1.27 4.69 8.28
N CYS A 218 -1.71 5.94 8.41
CA CYS A 218 -2.52 6.59 7.40
C CYS A 218 -2.08 8.01 7.08
N ARG A 219 -2.28 8.41 5.84
CA ARG A 219 -2.14 9.77 5.36
C ARG A 219 -3.21 10.64 6.02
N THR A 220 -2.82 11.84 6.50
CA THR A 220 -3.77 12.79 7.09
C THR A 220 -3.59 14.20 6.52
N GLN A 221 -4.58 15.07 6.75
CA GLN A 221 -4.48 16.51 6.44
C GLN A 221 -3.78 17.30 7.54
N GLU A 222 -3.54 16.71 8.71
CA GLU A 222 -3.05 17.37 9.92
C GLU A 222 -1.51 17.48 9.97
N GLY A 223 -0.82 17.21 8.85
CA GLY A 223 0.65 17.35 8.74
C GLY A 223 1.45 16.25 9.42
N LYS A 224 0.79 15.21 9.88
CA LYS A 224 1.35 14.03 10.55
C LYS A 224 0.80 12.75 9.93
N ILE A 225 1.52 11.64 10.06
CA ILE A 225 0.95 10.32 9.83
C ILE A 225 0.03 9.99 11.01
N GLY A 226 -1.20 9.56 10.71
CA GLY A 226 -2.13 9.02 11.70
C GLY A 226 -1.82 7.56 12.00
N VAL A 227 -2.09 7.11 13.22
CA VAL A 227 -1.88 5.73 13.64
C VAL A 227 -3.09 5.22 14.42
N THR A 228 -3.44 3.95 14.21
CA THR A 228 -4.44 3.21 14.97
C THR A 228 -4.01 1.76 15.12
N TRP A 229 -4.48 1.11 16.17
CA TRP A 229 -4.06 -0.22 16.58
C TRP A 229 -5.25 -1.16 16.76
N SER A 230 -5.03 -2.43 16.44
CA SER A 230 -5.93 -3.54 16.77
C SER A 230 -5.18 -4.58 17.60
N GLU A 231 -5.77 -4.95 18.74
CA GLU A 231 -5.25 -5.98 19.64
C GLU A 231 -5.94 -7.35 19.42
N ASP A 232 -6.94 -7.42 18.52
CA ASP A 232 -7.85 -8.55 18.33
C ASP A 232 -7.87 -9.04 16.86
N GLN A 233 -6.71 -8.96 16.18
CA GLN A 233 -6.53 -9.43 14.80
C GLN A 233 -7.42 -8.67 13.79
N GLY A 234 -7.60 -7.37 13.97
CA GLY A 234 -8.31 -6.50 13.02
C GLY A 234 -9.81 -6.41 13.22
N LYS A 235 -10.39 -7.01 14.27
CA LYS A 235 -11.84 -7.00 14.54
C LYS A 235 -12.31 -5.67 15.11
N SER A 236 -11.48 -5.01 15.93
CA SER A 236 -11.71 -3.67 16.44
C SER A 236 -10.43 -2.85 16.44
N TRP A 237 -10.56 -1.53 16.49
CA TRP A 237 -9.44 -0.59 16.33
C TRP A 237 -9.54 0.55 17.35
N SER A 238 -8.41 1.00 17.85
CA SER A 238 -8.33 2.21 18.65
C SER A 238 -8.68 3.45 17.82
N PRO A 239 -9.08 4.56 18.43
CA PRO A 239 -9.20 5.84 17.71
C PRO A 239 -7.88 6.22 17.02
N VAL A 240 -7.99 6.93 15.88
CA VAL A 240 -6.81 7.48 15.18
C VAL A 240 -6.17 8.57 16.03
N VAL A 241 -4.86 8.45 16.22
CA VAL A 241 -4.03 9.47 16.90
C VAL A 241 -2.85 9.88 16.01
N ALA A 242 -2.21 11.02 16.31
CA ALA A 242 -1.01 11.45 15.59
C ALA A 242 0.20 10.59 15.97
N SER A 243 0.98 10.18 14.98
CA SER A 243 2.34 9.69 15.18
C SER A 243 3.34 10.86 15.32
N ASN A 244 4.60 10.53 15.59
CA ASN A 244 5.71 11.51 15.55
C ASN A 244 6.15 11.88 14.13
N LEU A 245 5.71 11.12 13.12
CA LEU A 245 6.14 11.29 11.74
C LEU A 245 5.43 12.47 11.06
N VAL A 246 6.23 13.36 10.48
CA VAL A 246 5.75 14.44 9.63
C VAL A 246 5.31 13.86 8.29
N ASN A 247 4.19 14.31 7.75
CA ASN A 247 3.73 14.01 6.40
C ASN A 247 2.95 15.20 5.85
N ASN A 248 3.20 15.54 4.62
CA ASN A 248 2.62 16.68 3.91
C ASN A 248 1.26 16.38 3.25
N ASN A 249 0.49 15.45 3.76
CA ASN A 249 -0.71 14.94 3.11
C ASN A 249 -0.39 14.19 1.80
N SER A 250 0.63 13.33 1.84
CA SER A 250 1.00 12.41 0.74
C SER A 250 0.70 10.96 1.10
N GLY A 251 0.42 10.15 0.07
CA GLY A 251 0.29 8.69 0.22
C GLY A 251 1.58 8.06 0.76
N ILE A 252 1.42 7.06 1.60
CA ILE A 252 2.47 6.26 2.22
C ILE A 252 2.23 4.79 1.90
N ASP A 253 3.22 3.93 2.05
CA ASP A 253 3.03 2.48 2.16
C ASP A 253 4.10 1.86 3.06
N GLY A 254 3.72 0.82 3.78
CA GLY A 254 4.58 0.09 4.69
C GLY A 254 4.48 -1.42 4.52
N VAL A 255 5.47 -2.12 5.05
CA VAL A 255 5.52 -3.59 5.11
C VAL A 255 6.21 -4.03 6.38
N THR A 256 5.75 -5.12 6.96
CA THR A 256 6.50 -5.86 7.99
C THR A 256 7.28 -6.96 7.31
N LEU A 257 8.59 -6.95 7.48
CA LEU A 257 9.50 -7.96 6.94
C LEU A 257 9.32 -9.31 7.65
N ASN A 258 9.81 -10.38 7.05
CA ASN A 258 9.76 -11.73 7.61
C ASN A 258 10.43 -11.85 8.99
N ASN A 259 11.42 -11.00 9.28
CA ASN A 259 12.10 -10.93 10.58
C ASN A 259 11.35 -10.06 11.62
N GLY A 260 10.19 -9.48 11.26
CA GLY A 260 9.39 -8.62 12.12
C GLY A 260 9.74 -7.13 12.07
N TYR A 261 10.80 -6.72 11.38
CA TYR A 261 11.17 -5.32 11.22
C TYR A 261 10.19 -4.60 10.29
N HIS A 262 9.85 -3.36 10.59
CA HIS A 262 8.88 -2.59 9.82
C HIS A 262 9.57 -1.58 8.91
N LEU A 263 9.09 -1.47 7.69
CA LEU A 263 9.52 -0.47 6.71
C LEU A 263 8.35 0.43 6.33
N LEU A 264 8.63 1.72 6.13
CA LEU A 264 7.65 2.71 5.70
C LEU A 264 8.28 3.65 4.67
N VAL A 265 7.63 3.80 3.51
CA VAL A 265 8.02 4.80 2.52
C VAL A 265 7.08 6.00 2.60
N CYS A 266 7.63 7.19 2.78
CA CYS A 266 6.84 8.41 2.95
C CYS A 266 7.60 9.68 2.51
N ASN A 267 6.87 10.81 2.45
CA ASN A 267 7.41 12.15 2.27
C ASN A 267 7.51 12.86 3.64
N PRO A 268 8.66 12.85 4.35
CA PRO A 268 8.78 13.36 5.72
C PRO A 268 9.01 14.89 5.74
N ILE A 269 8.26 15.63 4.95
CA ILE A 269 8.36 17.08 4.79
C ILE A 269 7.00 17.76 4.97
N LYS A 270 6.99 19.03 5.34
CA LYS A 270 5.74 19.77 5.62
C LYS A 270 4.98 20.21 4.35
N LYS A 271 5.68 20.41 3.24
CA LYS A 271 5.09 20.89 1.98
C LYS A 271 5.84 20.29 0.79
N GLY A 272 5.14 20.11 -0.34
CA GLY A 272 5.70 19.55 -1.56
C GLY A 272 5.81 18.02 -1.49
N ARG A 273 6.40 17.40 -2.51
CA ARG A 273 6.62 15.95 -2.62
C ARG A 273 8.01 15.67 -3.20
N ASN A 274 8.94 16.58 -2.97
CA ASN A 274 10.27 16.56 -3.58
C ASN A 274 11.32 15.79 -2.77
N LYS A 275 10.92 15.24 -1.60
CA LYS A 275 11.74 14.29 -0.82
C LYS A 275 10.92 13.04 -0.52
N LEU A 276 11.49 11.86 -0.80
CA LEU A 276 10.92 10.54 -0.51
C LEU A 276 11.97 9.70 0.19
N VAL A 277 11.62 9.09 1.31
CA VAL A 277 12.54 8.27 2.11
C VAL A 277 11.95 6.89 2.43
N LEU A 278 12.84 5.95 2.75
CA LEU A 278 12.52 4.71 3.45
C LEU A 278 12.88 4.88 4.92
N LEU A 279 11.90 4.67 5.78
CA LEU A 279 12.07 4.61 7.24
C LEU A 279 12.03 3.16 7.69
N GLY A 280 12.71 2.86 8.78
CA GLY A 280 12.69 1.57 9.46
C GLY A 280 12.28 1.70 10.92
N SER A 281 11.71 0.63 11.49
CA SER A 281 11.29 0.57 12.89
C SER A 281 11.20 -0.87 13.39
N GLU A 282 11.58 -1.11 14.63
CA GLU A 282 11.38 -2.40 15.33
C GLU A 282 9.98 -2.52 15.93
N ASP A 283 9.40 -1.40 16.33
CA ASP A 283 8.18 -1.35 17.14
C ASP A 283 6.99 -0.65 16.46
N GLY A 284 7.19 -0.10 15.25
CA GLY A 284 6.18 0.68 14.53
C GLY A 284 5.87 2.05 15.15
N ILE A 285 6.63 2.48 16.17
CA ILE A 285 6.47 3.74 16.91
C ILE A 285 7.68 4.64 16.71
N ASN A 286 8.87 4.08 16.94
CA ASN A 286 10.14 4.77 16.80
C ASN A 286 10.73 4.46 15.41
N TRP A 287 10.82 5.49 14.57
CA TRP A 287 11.21 5.37 13.17
C TRP A 287 12.52 6.10 12.92
N GLU A 288 13.41 5.49 12.15
CA GLU A 288 14.66 6.09 11.70
C GLU A 288 14.74 6.11 10.15
N GLU A 289 15.42 7.11 9.60
CA GLU A 289 15.69 7.18 8.16
C GLU A 289 16.77 6.15 7.79
N LEU A 290 16.42 5.17 6.96
CA LEU A 290 17.33 4.16 6.46
C LEU A 290 18.03 4.61 5.18
N ILE A 291 17.26 5.16 4.23
CA ILE A 291 17.77 5.62 2.94
C ILE A 291 16.89 6.73 2.37
N VAL A 292 17.52 7.71 1.75
CA VAL A 292 16.86 8.73 0.93
C VAL A 292 16.71 8.19 -0.49
N LEU A 293 15.47 8.01 -0.95
CA LEU A 293 15.16 7.54 -2.31
C LEU A 293 15.24 8.69 -3.31
N GLU A 294 14.72 9.84 -2.93
CA GLU A 294 14.75 11.09 -3.72
C GLU A 294 14.85 12.30 -2.78
N ASP A 295 15.66 13.29 -3.15
CA ASP A 295 15.75 14.59 -2.47
C ASP A 295 16.19 15.66 -3.46
N GLU A 296 15.23 16.31 -4.08
CA GLU A 296 15.43 17.28 -5.14
C GLU A 296 14.91 18.67 -4.73
N LYS A 297 15.43 19.74 -5.32
CA LYS A 297 14.92 21.10 -5.05
C LYS A 297 13.48 21.27 -5.52
N LYS A 298 13.08 20.56 -6.56
CA LYS A 298 11.74 20.55 -7.17
C LYS A 298 11.43 19.13 -7.62
N GLY A 299 10.15 18.80 -7.72
CA GLY A 299 9.70 17.50 -8.20
C GLY A 299 8.54 16.95 -7.39
N GLU A 300 7.99 15.86 -7.88
CA GLU A 300 6.96 15.06 -7.19
C GLU A 300 7.36 13.58 -7.19
N PHE A 301 7.73 13.06 -6.02
CA PHE A 301 8.03 11.67 -5.76
C PHE A 301 7.04 11.17 -4.72
N SER A 302 6.05 10.39 -5.13
CA SER A 302 4.89 10.17 -4.27
C SER A 302 4.17 8.85 -4.57
N TYR A 303 3.20 8.52 -3.72
CA TYR A 303 2.37 7.32 -3.83
C TYR A 303 3.22 6.04 -3.95
N PRO A 304 4.11 5.81 -2.97
CA PRO A 304 4.94 4.62 -2.97
C PRO A 304 4.11 3.35 -2.77
N ALA A 305 4.63 2.24 -3.27
CA ALA A 305 4.26 0.88 -2.88
C ALA A 305 5.52 0.14 -2.46
N ILE A 306 5.43 -0.70 -1.44
CA ILE A 306 6.55 -1.50 -0.94
C ILE A 306 6.10 -2.93 -0.66
N ILE A 307 6.91 -3.91 -1.07
CA ILE A 307 6.74 -5.34 -0.74
C ILE A 307 8.10 -5.96 -0.43
N GLN A 308 8.11 -7.03 0.34
CA GLN A 308 9.21 -7.97 0.42
C GLN A 308 8.89 -9.19 -0.43
N ALA A 309 9.81 -9.59 -1.29
CA ALA A 309 9.72 -10.80 -2.11
C ALA A 309 10.20 -12.05 -1.32
N ALA A 310 9.93 -13.23 -1.85
CA ALA A 310 10.28 -14.50 -1.19
C ALA A 310 11.80 -14.73 -1.08
N ASP A 311 12.60 -14.06 -1.91
CA ASP A 311 14.07 -14.03 -1.84
C ASP A 311 14.59 -12.93 -0.87
N GLU A 312 13.70 -12.38 -0.05
CA GLU A 312 13.93 -11.31 0.91
C GLU A 312 14.22 -9.93 0.31
N THR A 313 14.35 -9.83 -1.03
CA THR A 313 14.50 -8.55 -1.71
C THR A 313 13.28 -7.65 -1.43
N VAL A 314 13.54 -6.40 -1.05
CA VAL A 314 12.50 -5.40 -0.89
C VAL A 314 12.35 -4.59 -2.18
N HIS A 315 11.15 -4.56 -2.72
CA HIS A 315 10.81 -3.80 -3.92
C HIS A 315 9.96 -2.60 -3.56
N ILE A 316 10.36 -1.42 -4.03
CA ILE A 316 9.64 -0.16 -3.88
C ILE A 316 9.31 0.38 -5.27
N SER A 317 8.09 0.86 -5.47
CA SER A 317 7.75 1.66 -6.65
C SER A 317 7.09 2.96 -6.22
N TYR A 318 7.22 4.00 -7.03
CA TYR A 318 6.59 5.30 -6.78
C TYR A 318 6.44 6.12 -8.05
N THR A 319 5.51 7.06 -8.00
CA THR A 319 5.31 8.05 -9.05
C THR A 319 6.49 9.02 -9.08
N TYR A 320 7.07 9.20 -10.26
CA TYR A 320 8.16 10.14 -10.54
C TYR A 320 7.65 11.26 -11.45
N ASN A 321 7.47 12.46 -10.90
CA ASN A 321 7.01 13.67 -11.59
C ASN A 321 5.72 13.50 -12.40
N ARG A 322 4.84 12.57 -12.00
CA ARG A 322 3.59 12.23 -12.71
C ARG A 322 3.78 11.67 -14.13
N VAL A 323 5.00 11.49 -14.61
CA VAL A 323 5.29 11.06 -15.99
C VAL A 323 5.85 9.63 -16.07
N LYS A 324 6.44 9.13 -14.98
CA LYS A 324 7.01 7.78 -14.90
C LYS A 324 6.72 7.11 -13.57
N VAL A 325 6.85 5.81 -13.55
CA VAL A 325 6.93 5.01 -12.32
C VAL A 325 8.36 4.54 -12.15
N LYS A 326 8.98 4.91 -11.03
CA LYS A 326 10.32 4.44 -10.67
C LYS A 326 10.22 3.20 -9.79
N HIS A 327 11.15 2.29 -9.94
CA HIS A 327 11.30 1.08 -9.16
C HIS A 327 12.70 1.01 -8.55
N VAL A 328 12.77 0.59 -7.28
CA VAL A 328 14.00 0.37 -6.54
C VAL A 328 13.93 -1.01 -5.90
N ALA A 329 14.98 -1.81 -6.05
CA ALA A 329 15.15 -3.07 -5.34
C ALA A 329 16.28 -2.94 -4.32
N LEU A 330 16.03 -3.42 -3.10
CA LEU A 330 16.93 -3.30 -1.95
C LEU A 330 17.23 -4.68 -1.35
N ALA A 331 18.46 -4.89 -0.91
CA ALA A 331 18.81 -5.88 0.12
C ALA A 331 18.75 -5.18 1.49
N ILE A 332 18.16 -5.85 2.45
CA ILE A 332 17.99 -5.35 3.82
C ILE A 332 18.32 -6.44 4.82
#